data_736990f93c2b1c7a9464bad8fb0b22da
#
_entry.id   736990f93c2b1c7a9464bad8fb0b22da
#
_cell.length_a   1.000
_cell.length_b   1.000
_cell.length_c   1.000
_cell.angle_alpha   90.00
_cell.angle_beta   90.00
_cell.angle_gamma   90.00
#
_symmetry.space_group_name_H-M   'P 1'
#
loop_
_entity.id
_entity.type
_entity.pdbx_description
1 polymer ?
#
loop_
_entity_poly.entity_id
_entity_poly.type
_entity_poly.pdbx_seq_one_letter_code
_entity_poly.pdbx_strand_id
1 'polypeptide(L)'
;MASRAAAAAVVVLALVCAVQSSLSAATAGGLSPDFHAVTCPPLEQIVAFHVGEAFKNDSGVAPALIRILFHDCFPQVRIHVENVYVCMYQNQCMTYFTLIIMLQGCDGSVLIEGPGTEQDEIPNKTLRRVALDLIDRIRMRVHSACSRTVSCADITVLATRESLVLAGGPRFEVALGRRDSFFPASPVQVGLLPAPFHPVDKLIKSFGDRGLNVTDLVALSGAHTFGVAHCPAFDDRFKNGFDTNPAIDPKFATGLRNKCAKDTPEGTLKQNLDVRTPDVFDNKYYFDLIARQGLFKSDQGLFDHPTTKRMATRFSLNQDAFFEQFARSMAKMVNMDLLTGDRGEIRARCAVRGTPPRIQAAAAGDDEGISADM
;
A
#
# COMPACT_ATOMS: atom_id res chain seq x y z
N MET A 1 -42.74 32.44 32.39
CA MET A 1 -42.44 32.56 30.93
C MET A 1 -40.98 32.27 30.61
N ALA A 2 -40.01 32.47 31.52
CA ALA A 2 -38.59 32.23 31.30
C ALA A 2 -38.18 30.74 31.10
N SER A 3 -38.93 29.79 31.67
CA SER A 3 -38.55 28.35 31.63
C SER A 3 -38.82 27.67 30.28
N ARG A 4 -39.78 28.17 29.49
CA ARG A 4 -40.08 27.61 28.16
C ARG A 4 -39.12 28.09 27.08
N ALA A 5 -38.57 29.30 27.21
CA ALA A 5 -37.56 29.82 26.30
C ALA A 5 -36.20 29.11 26.47
N ALA A 6 -35.81 28.78 27.72
CA ALA A 6 -34.58 28.03 28.00
C ALA A 6 -34.63 26.59 27.47
N ALA A 7 -35.76 25.89 27.59
CA ALA A 7 -35.95 24.55 27.06
C ALA A 7 -35.90 24.50 25.52
N ALA A 8 -36.50 25.51 24.86
CA ALA A 8 -36.45 25.61 23.39
C ALA A 8 -35.02 25.88 22.88
N ALA A 9 -34.24 26.72 23.57
CA ALA A 9 -32.86 27.02 23.21
C ALA A 9 -31.94 25.79 23.35
N VAL A 10 -32.13 24.96 24.38
CA VAL A 10 -31.35 23.72 24.57
C VAL A 10 -31.69 22.69 23.49
N VAL A 11 -32.96 22.55 23.10
CA VAL A 11 -33.38 21.63 22.04
C VAL A 11 -32.86 22.08 20.67
N VAL A 12 -32.85 23.37 20.36
CA VAL A 12 -32.30 23.91 19.12
C VAL A 12 -30.76 23.73 19.10
N LEU A 13 -30.06 23.94 20.21
CA LEU A 13 -28.62 23.72 20.31
C LEU A 13 -28.27 22.25 20.16
N ALA A 14 -29.05 21.34 20.76
CA ALA A 14 -28.87 19.89 20.61
C ALA A 14 -29.13 19.41 19.17
N LEU A 15 -30.12 19.97 18.48
CA LEU A 15 -30.41 19.69 17.08
C LEU A 15 -29.31 20.23 16.15
N VAL A 16 -28.79 21.43 16.40
CA VAL A 16 -27.66 22.00 15.65
C VAL A 16 -26.38 21.19 15.87
N CYS A 17 -26.10 20.76 17.10
CA CYS A 17 -24.97 19.86 17.39
C CYS A 17 -25.16 18.47 16.76
N ALA A 18 -26.38 17.93 16.73
CA ALA A 18 -26.65 16.62 16.08
C ALA A 18 -26.55 16.72 14.55
N VAL A 19 -26.98 17.83 13.96
CA VAL A 19 -26.81 18.07 12.51
C VAL A 19 -25.33 18.31 12.17
N GLN A 20 -24.57 19.03 13.01
CA GLN A 20 -23.12 19.17 12.83
C GLN A 20 -22.38 17.86 13.04
N SER A 21 -22.82 16.98 13.95
CA SER A 21 -22.21 15.65 14.14
C SER A 21 -22.53 14.71 12.97
N SER A 22 -23.69 14.83 12.33
CA SER A 22 -24.02 14.06 11.13
C SER A 22 -23.36 14.61 9.86
N LEU A 23 -23.01 15.93 9.80
CA LEU A 23 -22.16 16.47 8.74
C LEU A 23 -20.66 16.22 8.98
N SER A 24 -20.23 15.93 10.20
CA SER A 24 -18.82 15.59 10.53
C SER A 24 -18.46 14.14 10.27
N ALA A 25 -19.41 13.29 9.85
CA ALA A 25 -19.17 12.01 9.21
C ALA A 25 -18.82 12.16 7.72
N ALA A 26 -18.59 13.39 7.23
CA ALA A 26 -17.99 13.65 5.94
C ALA A 26 -16.52 13.20 5.98
N THR A 27 -16.31 11.96 5.53
CA THR A 27 -15.11 11.42 4.90
C THR A 27 -13.80 12.10 5.27
N ALA A 28 -13.03 11.47 6.15
CA ALA A 28 -11.62 11.78 6.34
C ALA A 28 -10.95 11.84 4.95
N GLY A 29 -10.63 13.05 4.47
CA GLY A 29 -9.83 13.27 3.30
C GLY A 29 -10.53 13.41 1.94
N GLY A 30 -11.87 13.54 1.86
CA GLY A 30 -12.56 13.75 0.57
C GLY A 30 -12.67 12.51 -0.32
N LEU A 31 -12.44 11.30 0.20
CA LEU A 31 -12.66 10.04 -0.52
C LEU A 31 -14.12 9.60 -0.47
N SER A 32 -14.61 9.00 -1.57
CA SER A 32 -15.92 8.38 -1.65
C SER A 32 -15.90 7.21 -2.64
N PRO A 33 -16.69 6.14 -2.44
CA PRO A 33 -16.90 5.13 -3.46
C PRO A 33 -17.40 5.72 -4.79
N ASP A 34 -18.25 6.75 -4.71
CA ASP A 34 -18.88 7.41 -5.85
C ASP A 34 -18.12 8.65 -6.36
N PHE A 35 -16.87 8.86 -5.93
CA PHE A 35 -16.09 10.07 -6.24
C PHE A 35 -16.05 10.39 -7.74
N HIS A 36 -15.95 9.37 -8.58
CA HIS A 36 -15.88 9.51 -10.02
C HIS A 36 -17.22 9.26 -10.74
N ALA A 37 -18.34 9.10 -10.01
CA ALA A 37 -19.64 8.79 -10.60
C ALA A 37 -20.08 9.82 -11.66
N VAL A 38 -19.77 11.10 -11.45
CA VAL A 38 -20.09 12.20 -12.39
C VAL A 38 -18.95 12.45 -13.37
N THR A 39 -17.69 12.45 -12.90
CA THR A 39 -16.53 12.84 -13.71
C THR A 39 -16.02 11.72 -14.64
N CYS A 40 -16.27 10.46 -14.29
CA CYS A 40 -15.90 9.29 -15.10
C CYS A 40 -16.85 8.10 -14.86
N PRO A 41 -18.11 8.16 -15.29
CA PRO A 41 -19.09 7.10 -15.08
C PRO A 41 -18.63 5.70 -15.52
N PRO A 42 -17.89 5.53 -16.65
CA PRO A 42 -17.45 4.20 -17.10
C PRO A 42 -16.16 3.70 -16.42
N LEU A 43 -15.62 4.36 -15.39
CA LEU A 43 -14.31 4.04 -14.81
C LEU A 43 -14.16 2.57 -14.43
N GLU A 44 -15.06 2.04 -13.62
CA GLU A 44 -14.97 0.66 -13.14
C GLU A 44 -15.09 -0.35 -14.29
N GLN A 45 -15.95 -0.06 -15.29
CA GLN A 45 -16.10 -0.92 -16.47
C GLN A 45 -14.83 -0.95 -17.33
N ILE A 46 -14.19 0.20 -17.53
CA ILE A 46 -12.92 0.28 -18.27
C ILE A 46 -11.84 -0.53 -17.55
N VAL A 47 -11.70 -0.34 -16.23
CA VAL A 47 -10.72 -1.08 -15.43
C VAL A 47 -10.98 -2.58 -15.48
N ALA A 48 -12.21 -3.02 -15.20
CA ALA A 48 -12.59 -4.43 -15.17
C ALA A 48 -12.37 -5.10 -16.55
N PHE A 49 -12.70 -4.42 -17.65
CA PHE A 49 -12.47 -4.93 -19.00
C PHE A 49 -10.98 -5.20 -19.26
N HIS A 50 -10.11 -4.22 -19.02
CA HIS A 50 -8.69 -4.35 -19.33
C HIS A 50 -7.97 -5.31 -18.41
N VAL A 51 -8.35 -5.36 -17.12
CA VAL A 51 -7.83 -6.36 -16.17
C VAL A 51 -8.29 -7.77 -16.58
N GLY A 52 -9.56 -7.94 -16.95
CA GLY A 52 -10.10 -9.22 -17.42
C GLY A 52 -9.37 -9.76 -18.65
N GLU A 53 -9.11 -8.91 -19.66
CA GLU A 53 -8.34 -9.31 -20.83
C GLU A 53 -6.88 -9.66 -20.49
N ALA A 54 -6.25 -8.89 -19.61
CA ALA A 54 -4.88 -9.19 -19.17
C ALA A 54 -4.81 -10.51 -18.38
N PHE A 55 -5.76 -10.76 -17.48
CA PHE A 55 -5.83 -11.95 -16.66
C PHE A 55 -6.07 -13.22 -17.50
N LYS A 56 -6.90 -13.16 -18.54
CA LYS A 56 -7.12 -14.30 -19.46
C LYS A 56 -5.82 -14.72 -20.18
N ASN A 57 -4.95 -13.76 -20.48
CA ASN A 57 -3.68 -14.02 -21.15
C ASN A 57 -2.57 -14.44 -20.18
N ASP A 58 -2.62 -13.95 -18.93
CA ASP A 58 -1.60 -14.17 -17.91
C ASP A 58 -2.21 -14.00 -16.52
N SER A 59 -2.60 -15.11 -15.87
CA SER A 59 -3.14 -15.11 -14.50
C SER A 59 -2.19 -14.48 -13.49
N GLY A 60 -0.88 -14.52 -13.73
CA GLY A 60 0.14 -13.89 -12.90
C GLY A 60 0.09 -12.35 -12.85
N VAL A 61 -0.81 -11.72 -13.62
CA VAL A 61 -1.10 -10.29 -13.47
C VAL A 61 -1.74 -9.99 -12.12
N ALA A 62 -2.58 -10.88 -11.57
CA ALA A 62 -3.27 -10.65 -10.30
C ALA A 62 -2.30 -10.55 -9.11
N PRO A 63 -1.41 -11.52 -8.84
CA PRO A 63 -0.42 -11.36 -7.78
C PRO A 63 0.54 -10.19 -8.02
N ALA A 64 0.82 -9.85 -9.29
CA ALA A 64 1.66 -8.71 -9.62
C ALA A 64 0.99 -7.37 -9.26
N LEU A 65 -0.31 -7.19 -9.53
CA LEU A 65 -1.06 -5.99 -9.16
C LEU A 65 -1.16 -5.82 -7.64
N ILE A 66 -1.44 -6.89 -6.89
CA ILE A 66 -1.45 -6.86 -5.42
C ILE A 66 -0.08 -6.44 -4.88
N ARG A 67 1.00 -7.00 -5.44
CA ARG A 67 2.35 -6.65 -5.02
C ARG A 67 2.69 -5.19 -5.34
N ILE A 68 2.35 -4.69 -6.54
CA ILE A 68 2.56 -3.28 -6.91
C ILE A 68 1.81 -2.38 -5.92
N LEU A 69 0.55 -2.68 -5.63
CA LEU A 69 -0.25 -1.92 -4.67
C LEU A 69 0.38 -1.91 -3.27
N PHE A 70 0.84 -3.07 -2.78
CA PHE A 70 1.52 -3.15 -1.48
C PHE A 70 2.81 -2.33 -1.47
N HIS A 71 3.60 -2.38 -2.52
CA HIS A 71 4.85 -1.64 -2.66
C HIS A 71 4.64 -0.12 -2.85
N ASP A 72 3.46 0.29 -3.33
CA ASP A 72 3.06 1.69 -3.39
C ASP A 72 2.59 2.22 -2.03
N CYS A 73 1.79 1.43 -1.32
CA CYS A 73 1.12 1.87 -0.09
C CYS A 73 1.98 1.75 1.16
N PHE A 74 2.86 0.75 1.24
CA PHE A 74 3.51 0.35 2.49
C PHE A 74 4.83 1.08 2.82
N PRO A 75 5.66 1.60 1.89
CA PRO A 75 6.92 2.25 2.19
C PRO A 75 6.79 3.47 3.11
N GLN A 76 5.63 4.06 3.21
CA GLN A 76 5.42 5.37 3.78
C GLN A 76 5.06 5.33 5.27
N VAL A 77 5.73 6.14 6.09
CA VAL A 77 5.51 6.27 7.55
C VAL A 77 5.28 7.73 7.89
N ARG A 78 4.27 8.03 8.71
CA ARG A 78 4.11 9.35 9.33
C ARG A 78 5.28 9.60 10.29
N ILE A 79 6.14 10.55 9.99
CA ILE A 79 7.02 11.15 10.97
C ILE A 79 6.30 12.40 11.49
N HIS A 80 5.64 12.28 12.65
CA HIS A 80 5.22 13.44 13.44
C HIS A 80 6.47 13.97 14.14
N VAL A 81 6.99 15.07 13.66
CA VAL A 81 7.95 15.87 14.42
C VAL A 81 7.14 16.93 15.14
N GLU A 82 6.79 16.68 16.40
CA GLU A 82 6.25 17.71 17.28
C GLU A 82 7.35 18.75 17.55
N ASN A 83 6.95 20.00 17.66
CA ASN A 83 7.74 21.20 17.88
C ASN A 83 9.10 20.97 18.56
N VAL A 84 10.18 21.10 17.81
CA VAL A 84 11.54 21.14 18.38
C VAL A 84 11.82 22.57 18.84
N TYR A 85 11.83 22.76 20.17
CA TYR A 85 12.28 24.00 20.76
C TYR A 85 13.81 24.01 20.84
N VAL A 86 14.45 24.82 20.05
CA VAL A 86 15.89 25.08 20.18
C VAL A 86 16.05 26.36 20.97
N CYS A 87 16.46 26.23 22.24
CA CYS A 87 16.86 27.39 23.06
C CYS A 87 18.32 27.69 22.80
N MET A 88 18.61 28.78 22.12
CA MET A 88 19.95 29.36 22.01
C MET A 88 20.20 30.29 23.19
N TYR A 89 21.50 30.47 23.55
CA TYR A 89 21.99 31.20 24.69
C TYR A 89 21.29 32.56 24.90
N GLN A 90 20.93 32.88 26.16
CA GLN A 90 20.21 34.09 26.61
C GLN A 90 18.69 34.14 26.45
N ASN A 91 17.96 33.07 26.86
CA ASN A 91 16.48 33.07 27.00
C ASN A 91 15.67 33.51 25.75
N GLN A 92 16.24 33.48 24.56
CA GLN A 92 15.48 33.57 23.34
C GLN A 92 15.21 32.17 22.78
N CYS A 93 14.03 31.65 23.09
CA CYS A 93 13.51 30.46 22.44
C CYS A 93 12.84 30.84 21.12
N MET A 94 13.47 30.50 20.01
CA MET A 94 12.85 30.66 18.72
C MET A 94 12.15 29.35 18.38
N THR A 95 10.86 29.43 18.06
CA THR A 95 10.07 28.31 17.58
C THR A 95 10.51 28.03 16.13
N TYR A 96 11.27 26.96 15.93
CA TYR A 96 11.63 26.52 14.58
C TYR A 96 10.65 25.48 14.09
N PHE A 97 10.12 25.76 12.93
CA PHE A 97 9.31 25.02 11.98
C PHE A 97 9.02 23.55 12.33
N THR A 98 7.74 23.25 12.41
CA THR A 98 7.20 21.92 12.26
C THR A 98 7.53 21.41 10.86
N LEU A 99 8.61 20.66 10.69
CA LEU A 99 8.84 19.91 9.46
C LEU A 99 7.88 18.72 9.48
N ILE A 100 6.66 18.94 9.01
CA ILE A 100 5.73 17.86 8.73
C ILE A 100 6.22 17.22 7.43
N ILE A 101 7.05 16.18 7.53
CA ILE A 101 7.30 15.32 6.39
C ILE A 101 6.03 14.50 6.22
N MET A 102 5.15 14.95 5.35
CA MET A 102 3.99 14.19 4.93
C MET A 102 4.50 13.04 4.07
N LEU A 103 4.64 11.87 4.68
CA LEU A 103 4.90 10.65 3.96
C LEU A 103 3.55 10.14 3.43
N GLN A 104 3.52 9.72 2.18
CA GLN A 104 2.31 9.49 1.42
C GLN A 104 2.24 8.01 1.06
N GLY A 105 1.09 7.37 1.28
CA GLY A 105 0.84 5.98 0.90
C GLY A 105 -0.16 5.90 -0.25
N CYS A 106 -0.14 4.84 -1.04
CA CYS A 106 -1.05 4.60 -2.15
C CYS A 106 -1.21 5.81 -3.09
N ASP A 107 -0.10 6.39 -3.52
CA ASP A 107 -0.04 7.63 -4.31
C ASP A 107 0.52 7.44 -5.74
N GLY A 108 0.66 6.16 -6.15
CA GLY A 108 1.16 5.79 -7.46
C GLY A 108 2.63 6.12 -7.70
N SER A 109 3.41 6.44 -6.68
CA SER A 109 4.81 6.82 -6.80
C SER A 109 5.68 5.69 -7.36
N VAL A 110 5.40 4.44 -6.98
CA VAL A 110 6.10 3.24 -7.48
C VAL A 110 5.97 3.02 -8.98
N LEU A 111 4.98 3.64 -9.61
CA LEU A 111 4.75 3.54 -11.06
C LEU A 111 5.68 4.42 -11.88
N ILE A 112 6.34 5.40 -11.25
CA ILE A 112 7.24 6.34 -11.93
C ILE A 112 8.49 5.59 -12.40
N GLU A 113 8.82 5.75 -13.68
CA GLU A 113 9.97 5.13 -14.33
C GLU A 113 11.12 6.11 -14.53
N GLY A 114 12.31 5.57 -14.65
CA GLY A 114 13.53 6.30 -14.95
C GLY A 114 14.61 6.11 -13.88
N PRO A 115 15.80 6.65 -14.12
CA PRO A 115 16.91 6.56 -13.19
C PRO A 115 16.60 7.19 -11.84
N GLY A 116 16.97 6.51 -10.75
CA GLY A 116 16.79 7.01 -9.39
C GLY A 116 15.36 7.00 -8.90
N THR A 117 14.50 6.15 -9.49
CA THR A 117 13.13 5.90 -9.01
C THR A 117 13.08 4.69 -8.10
N GLU A 118 11.91 4.46 -7.48
CA GLU A 118 11.68 3.30 -6.60
C GLU A 118 11.93 1.96 -7.29
N GLN A 119 11.76 1.88 -8.62
CA GLN A 119 11.94 0.66 -9.40
C GLN A 119 13.42 0.23 -9.48
N ASP A 120 14.36 1.13 -9.22
CA ASP A 120 15.78 0.82 -9.12
C ASP A 120 16.17 0.18 -7.77
N GLU A 121 15.30 0.27 -6.76
CA GLU A 121 15.56 -0.28 -5.43
C GLU A 121 15.36 -1.81 -5.40
N ILE A 122 16.19 -2.50 -4.62
CA ILE A 122 16.22 -3.98 -4.56
C ILE A 122 14.83 -4.61 -4.35
N PRO A 123 13.97 -4.13 -3.43
CA PRO A 123 12.64 -4.70 -3.25
C PRO A 123 11.75 -4.62 -4.49
N ASN A 124 11.99 -3.65 -5.36
CA ASN A 124 11.14 -3.33 -6.51
C ASN A 124 11.65 -3.88 -7.85
N LYS A 125 12.93 -4.28 -7.95
CA LYS A 125 13.55 -4.77 -9.21
C LYS A 125 12.80 -5.92 -9.89
N THR A 126 12.03 -6.68 -9.14
CA THR A 126 11.27 -7.82 -9.64
C THR A 126 9.76 -7.54 -9.77
N LEU A 127 9.34 -6.28 -9.70
CA LEU A 127 7.97 -5.91 -10.06
C LEU A 127 7.71 -6.25 -11.53
N ARG A 128 6.56 -6.88 -11.79
CA ARG A 128 6.28 -7.41 -13.14
C ARG A 128 5.91 -6.30 -14.10
N ARG A 129 6.72 -6.11 -15.12
CA ARG A 129 6.53 -5.10 -16.15
C ARG A 129 5.14 -5.15 -16.79
N VAL A 130 4.62 -6.35 -17.09
CA VAL A 130 3.30 -6.51 -17.70
C VAL A 130 2.17 -5.87 -16.89
N ALA A 131 2.27 -5.87 -15.56
CA ALA A 131 1.27 -5.25 -14.68
C ALA A 131 1.46 -3.72 -14.58
N LEU A 132 2.70 -3.23 -14.54
CA LEU A 132 3.00 -1.79 -14.63
C LEU A 132 2.45 -1.21 -15.95
N ASP A 133 2.73 -1.87 -17.08
CA ASP A 133 2.24 -1.48 -18.40
C ASP A 133 0.71 -1.57 -18.50
N LEU A 134 0.09 -2.52 -17.81
CA LEU A 134 -1.38 -2.62 -17.75
C LEU A 134 -1.99 -1.39 -17.08
N ILE A 135 -1.45 -0.98 -15.93
CA ILE A 135 -1.92 0.21 -15.22
C ILE A 135 -1.82 1.45 -16.12
N ASP A 136 -0.69 1.63 -16.81
CA ASP A 136 -0.50 2.78 -17.72
C ASP A 136 -1.45 2.71 -18.95
N ARG A 137 -1.68 1.51 -19.51
CA ARG A 137 -2.70 1.33 -20.58
C ARG A 137 -4.10 1.67 -20.10
N ILE A 138 -4.50 1.23 -18.90
CA ILE A 138 -5.79 1.58 -18.31
C ILE A 138 -5.87 3.09 -18.15
N ARG A 139 -4.81 3.74 -17.66
CA ARG A 139 -4.73 5.19 -17.50
C ARG A 139 -5.01 5.92 -18.81
N MET A 140 -4.39 5.47 -19.89
CA MET A 140 -4.62 6.08 -21.24
C MET A 140 -6.08 5.93 -21.70
N ARG A 141 -6.70 4.78 -21.45
CA ARG A 141 -8.11 4.53 -21.81
C ARG A 141 -9.07 5.37 -20.99
N VAL A 142 -8.83 5.45 -19.67
CA VAL A 142 -9.59 6.33 -18.76
C VAL A 142 -9.44 7.79 -19.18
N HIS A 143 -8.23 8.23 -19.51
CA HIS A 143 -7.99 9.60 -19.99
C HIS A 143 -8.75 9.90 -21.29
N SER A 144 -8.77 8.96 -22.22
CA SER A 144 -9.52 9.12 -23.48
C SER A 144 -11.03 9.22 -23.25
N ALA A 145 -11.59 8.50 -22.28
CA ALA A 145 -13.02 8.47 -21.98
C ALA A 145 -13.48 9.63 -21.08
N CYS A 146 -12.66 10.01 -20.11
CA CYS A 146 -13.04 10.88 -18.99
C CYS A 146 -12.10 12.07 -18.79
N SER A 147 -11.25 12.38 -19.76
CA SER A 147 -10.22 13.39 -19.58
C SER A 147 -9.28 13.07 -18.41
N ARG A 148 -8.59 14.07 -17.88
CA ARG A 148 -7.58 13.92 -16.82
C ARG A 148 -8.21 14.05 -15.43
N THR A 149 -9.16 13.16 -15.10
CA THR A 149 -9.97 13.24 -13.86
C THR A 149 -9.60 12.18 -12.82
N VAL A 150 -9.07 11.01 -13.25
CA VAL A 150 -8.77 9.87 -12.37
C VAL A 150 -7.26 9.72 -12.18
N SER A 151 -6.79 9.50 -10.97
CA SER A 151 -5.38 9.29 -10.65
C SER A 151 -4.89 7.87 -11.01
N CYS A 152 -3.58 7.72 -11.17
CA CYS A 152 -2.94 6.42 -11.30
C CYS A 152 -3.11 5.59 -10.02
N ALA A 153 -3.09 6.24 -8.87
CA ALA A 153 -3.33 5.61 -7.57
C ALA A 153 -4.73 4.96 -7.52
N ASP A 154 -5.80 5.66 -7.90
CA ASP A 154 -7.15 5.09 -7.95
C ASP A 154 -7.26 3.94 -8.96
N ILE A 155 -6.63 4.07 -10.13
CA ILE A 155 -6.60 3.00 -11.14
C ILE A 155 -5.90 1.76 -10.58
N THR A 156 -4.77 1.91 -9.86
CA THR A 156 -4.02 0.78 -9.29
C THR A 156 -4.86 0.03 -8.25
N VAL A 157 -5.54 0.74 -7.36
CA VAL A 157 -6.42 0.12 -6.36
C VAL A 157 -7.58 -0.62 -7.02
N LEU A 158 -8.25 -0.01 -8.00
CA LEU A 158 -9.34 -0.65 -8.74
C LEU A 158 -8.87 -1.88 -9.53
N ALA A 159 -7.75 -1.77 -10.24
CA ALA A 159 -7.17 -2.87 -11.01
C ALA A 159 -6.81 -4.06 -10.09
N THR A 160 -6.25 -3.78 -8.91
CA THR A 160 -5.94 -4.80 -7.91
C THR A 160 -7.21 -5.48 -7.40
N ARG A 161 -8.26 -4.72 -7.07
CA ARG A 161 -9.54 -5.29 -6.63
C ARG A 161 -10.14 -6.22 -7.69
N GLU A 162 -10.20 -5.79 -8.94
CA GLU A 162 -10.78 -6.59 -10.03
C GLU A 162 -9.94 -7.86 -10.29
N SER A 163 -8.61 -7.75 -10.26
CA SER A 163 -7.73 -8.91 -10.47
C SER A 163 -7.82 -9.95 -9.34
N LEU A 164 -8.00 -9.50 -8.10
CA LEU A 164 -8.21 -10.36 -6.94
C LEU A 164 -9.49 -11.18 -7.08
N VAL A 165 -10.60 -10.55 -7.48
CA VAL A 165 -11.88 -11.22 -7.73
C VAL A 165 -11.77 -12.27 -8.83
N LEU A 166 -11.08 -11.94 -9.93
CA LEU A 166 -10.83 -12.89 -11.04
C LEU A 166 -10.00 -14.10 -10.61
N ALA A 167 -9.10 -13.93 -9.64
CA ALA A 167 -8.30 -15.01 -9.07
C ALA A 167 -9.04 -15.86 -8.02
N GLY A 168 -10.31 -15.56 -7.73
CA GLY A 168 -11.13 -16.26 -6.74
C GLY A 168 -11.14 -15.64 -5.35
N GLY A 169 -10.48 -14.51 -5.17
CA GLY A 169 -10.41 -13.80 -3.90
C GLY A 169 -11.61 -12.91 -3.59
N PRO A 170 -11.66 -12.32 -2.40
CA PRO A 170 -12.78 -11.49 -1.98
C PRO A 170 -12.74 -10.10 -2.63
N ARG A 171 -13.92 -9.55 -2.91
CA ARG A 171 -14.05 -8.13 -3.25
C ARG A 171 -13.88 -7.30 -1.97
N PHE A 172 -13.08 -6.24 -2.04
CA PHE A 172 -12.95 -5.27 -0.95
C PHE A 172 -13.48 -3.89 -1.37
N GLU A 173 -13.91 -3.12 -0.37
CA GLU A 173 -14.42 -1.77 -0.61
C GLU A 173 -13.28 -0.80 -0.93
N VAL A 174 -13.51 0.06 -1.92
CA VAL A 174 -12.57 1.08 -2.37
C VAL A 174 -13.27 2.44 -2.36
N ALA A 175 -12.79 3.34 -1.52
CA ALA A 175 -13.09 4.76 -1.67
C ALA A 175 -12.09 5.38 -2.66
N LEU A 176 -12.55 6.24 -3.55
CA LEU A 176 -11.80 6.89 -4.64
C LEU A 176 -11.59 8.38 -4.34
N GLY A 177 -10.70 9.02 -5.08
CA GLY A 177 -10.35 10.43 -4.90
C GLY A 177 -8.89 10.65 -4.50
N ARG A 178 -8.04 9.62 -4.64
CA ARG A 178 -6.60 9.73 -4.44
C ARG A 178 -5.96 10.64 -5.48
N ARG A 179 -4.83 11.20 -5.10
CA ARG A 179 -3.96 11.95 -6.00
C ARG A 179 -2.64 11.20 -6.16
N ASP A 180 -1.98 11.46 -7.26
CA ASP A 180 -0.66 10.93 -7.57
C ASP A 180 0.44 11.80 -6.95
N SER A 181 1.52 11.18 -6.47
CA SER A 181 2.71 11.89 -6.04
C SER A 181 3.45 12.54 -7.21
N PHE A 182 4.09 13.69 -6.94
CA PHE A 182 5.03 14.32 -7.87
C PHE A 182 6.40 13.62 -7.88
N PHE A 183 6.72 12.84 -6.85
CA PHE A 183 8.05 12.27 -6.62
C PHE A 183 7.97 10.79 -6.29
N PRO A 184 8.96 9.99 -6.69
CA PRO A 184 9.09 8.63 -6.18
C PRO A 184 9.43 8.67 -4.67
N ALA A 185 9.11 7.61 -3.94
CA ALA A 185 9.58 7.43 -2.58
C ALA A 185 11.12 7.32 -2.56
N SER A 186 11.72 7.80 -1.47
CA SER A 186 13.16 7.73 -1.31
C SER A 186 13.65 6.29 -1.05
N PRO A 187 14.93 5.97 -1.32
CA PRO A 187 15.50 4.65 -1.00
C PRO A 187 15.32 4.24 0.46
N VAL A 188 15.36 5.21 1.39
CA VAL A 188 15.10 4.96 2.83
C VAL A 188 13.68 4.50 3.07
N GLN A 189 12.69 5.11 2.41
CA GLN A 189 11.28 4.72 2.51
C GLN A 189 11.05 3.34 1.91
N VAL A 190 11.58 3.07 0.71
CA VAL A 190 11.49 1.75 0.08
C VAL A 190 12.14 0.68 0.96
N GLY A 191 13.22 1.00 1.67
CA GLY A 191 13.87 0.13 2.64
C GLY A 191 13.02 -0.22 3.86
N LEU A 192 11.88 0.45 4.10
CA LEU A 192 10.92 0.12 5.15
C LEU A 192 9.95 -1.01 4.77
N LEU A 193 9.95 -1.45 3.52
CA LEU A 193 9.17 -2.61 3.09
C LEU A 193 9.55 -3.85 3.90
N PRO A 194 8.59 -4.65 4.36
CA PRO A 194 8.86 -5.92 5.03
C PRO A 194 9.65 -6.86 4.12
N ALA A 195 10.84 -7.26 4.57
CA ALA A 195 11.65 -8.20 3.82
C ALA A 195 11.26 -9.66 4.10
N PRO A 196 11.45 -10.58 3.14
CA PRO A 196 11.04 -11.99 3.24
C PRO A 196 11.76 -12.75 4.38
N PHE A 197 12.89 -12.25 4.85
CA PHE A 197 13.67 -12.82 5.95
C PHE A 197 13.43 -12.15 7.31
N HIS A 198 12.51 -11.18 7.41
CA HIS A 198 12.23 -10.51 8.69
C HIS A 198 11.55 -11.46 9.70
N PRO A 199 11.99 -11.44 10.98
CA PRO A 199 11.30 -12.16 12.04
C PRO A 199 9.94 -11.51 12.34
N VAL A 200 9.01 -12.30 12.90
CA VAL A 200 7.62 -11.90 13.11
C VAL A 200 7.48 -10.66 14.01
N ASP A 201 8.29 -10.53 15.05
CA ASP A 201 8.25 -9.33 15.92
C ASP A 201 8.54 -8.05 15.15
N LYS A 202 9.47 -8.10 14.19
CA LYS A 202 9.75 -6.96 13.31
C LYS A 202 8.61 -6.68 12.35
N LEU A 203 7.91 -7.72 11.86
CA LEU A 203 6.71 -7.57 11.04
C LEU A 203 5.56 -6.96 11.83
N ILE A 204 5.30 -7.46 13.05
CA ILE A 204 4.27 -6.92 13.95
C ILE A 204 4.51 -5.42 14.20
N LYS A 205 5.76 -5.06 14.52
CA LYS A 205 6.11 -3.64 14.69
C LYS A 205 5.89 -2.83 13.42
N SER A 206 6.38 -3.31 12.27
CA SER A 206 6.28 -2.59 10.99
C SER A 206 4.83 -2.36 10.55
N PHE A 207 3.95 -3.34 10.76
CA PHE A 207 2.51 -3.20 10.51
C PHE A 207 1.85 -2.28 11.53
N GLY A 208 2.22 -2.41 12.82
CA GLY A 208 1.71 -1.55 13.90
C GLY A 208 2.04 -0.08 13.69
N ASP A 209 3.24 0.24 13.22
CA ASP A 209 3.68 1.61 12.90
C ASP A 209 2.78 2.26 11.81
N ARG A 210 2.00 1.45 11.06
CA ARG A 210 1.06 1.86 10.00
C ARG A 210 -0.40 1.71 10.38
N GLY A 211 -0.71 1.44 11.65
CA GLY A 211 -2.08 1.24 12.13
C GLY A 211 -2.71 -0.11 11.77
N LEU A 212 -1.89 -1.04 11.28
CA LEU A 212 -2.31 -2.41 10.99
C LEU A 212 -1.97 -3.33 12.16
N ASN A 213 -2.94 -4.08 12.64
CA ASN A 213 -2.73 -4.97 13.79
C ASN A 213 -2.22 -6.36 13.37
N VAL A 214 -2.01 -7.24 14.35
CA VAL A 214 -1.53 -8.62 14.13
C VAL A 214 -2.45 -9.41 13.21
N THR A 215 -3.76 -9.21 13.31
CA THR A 215 -4.73 -9.89 12.45
C THR A 215 -4.62 -9.41 11.01
N ASP A 216 -4.39 -8.11 10.80
CA ASP A 216 -4.13 -7.53 9.48
C ASP A 216 -2.83 -8.09 8.88
N LEU A 217 -1.75 -8.20 9.69
CA LEU A 217 -0.48 -8.81 9.26
C LEU A 217 -0.72 -10.23 8.74
N VAL A 218 -1.36 -11.09 9.53
CA VAL A 218 -1.58 -12.50 9.13
C VAL A 218 -2.48 -12.60 7.91
N ALA A 219 -3.55 -11.79 7.84
CA ALA A 219 -4.46 -11.79 6.70
C ALA A 219 -3.78 -11.30 5.41
N LEU A 220 -3.06 -10.17 5.46
CA LEU A 220 -2.38 -9.61 4.27
C LEU A 220 -1.23 -10.51 3.77
N SER A 221 -0.54 -11.21 4.69
CA SER A 221 0.44 -12.23 4.30
C SER A 221 -0.19 -13.39 3.52
N GLY A 222 -1.50 -13.64 3.71
CA GLY A 222 -2.27 -14.61 2.92
C GLY A 222 -2.33 -14.29 1.42
N ALA A 223 -1.93 -13.09 0.98
CA ALA A 223 -1.71 -12.79 -0.44
C ALA A 223 -0.63 -13.69 -1.07
N HIS A 224 0.22 -14.33 -0.28
CA HIS A 224 1.18 -15.32 -0.74
C HIS A 224 0.54 -16.68 -1.11
N THR A 225 -0.80 -16.79 -1.09
CA THR A 225 -1.50 -17.97 -1.62
C THR A 225 -1.38 -18.11 -3.13
N PHE A 226 -0.86 -17.10 -3.84
CA PHE A 226 -0.59 -17.17 -5.27
C PHE A 226 0.61 -16.30 -5.67
N GLY A 227 1.14 -16.54 -6.89
CA GLY A 227 2.31 -15.84 -7.38
C GLY A 227 3.62 -16.58 -7.14
N VAL A 228 4.72 -15.90 -7.42
CA VAL A 228 6.06 -16.52 -7.46
C VAL A 228 7.11 -15.64 -6.80
N ALA A 229 8.17 -16.27 -6.25
CA ALA A 229 9.36 -15.61 -5.77
C ALA A 229 10.60 -16.12 -6.49
N HIS A 230 11.59 -15.26 -6.68
CA HIS A 230 12.90 -15.61 -7.24
C HIS A 230 13.79 -16.26 -6.17
N CYS A 231 14.66 -17.17 -6.59
CA CYS A 231 15.54 -17.95 -5.70
C CYS A 231 16.29 -17.11 -4.65
N PRO A 232 16.86 -15.95 -4.96
CA PRO A 232 17.55 -15.14 -3.95
C PRO A 232 16.67 -14.64 -2.79
N ALA A 233 15.34 -14.59 -2.98
CA ALA A 233 14.42 -14.09 -1.96
C ALA A 233 14.13 -15.10 -0.83
N PHE A 234 14.53 -16.37 -0.99
CA PHE A 234 14.28 -17.45 -0.02
C PHE A 234 15.46 -18.41 0.14
N ASP A 235 16.64 -18.00 -0.28
CA ASP A 235 17.85 -18.85 -0.22
C ASP A 235 18.30 -19.14 1.23
N ASP A 236 17.94 -18.28 2.17
CA ASP A 236 18.12 -18.48 3.61
C ASP A 236 17.36 -19.69 4.17
N ARG A 237 16.34 -20.19 3.42
CA ARG A 237 15.55 -21.36 3.80
C ARG A 237 16.30 -22.69 3.61
N PHE A 238 17.40 -22.73 2.84
CA PHE A 238 18.10 -23.97 2.52
C PHE A 238 19.65 -23.87 2.49
N LYS A 239 20.23 -22.67 2.52
CA LYS A 239 21.69 -22.49 2.43
C LYS A 239 22.44 -22.96 3.70
N ASN A 240 21.87 -22.77 4.88
CA ASN A 240 22.51 -23.02 6.17
C ASN A 240 22.19 -24.42 6.76
N GLY A 241 21.82 -25.39 5.93
CA GLY A 241 21.38 -26.71 6.40
C GLY A 241 19.90 -26.73 6.75
N PHE A 242 19.42 -27.86 7.35
CA PHE A 242 18.00 -28.01 7.74
C PHE A 242 17.68 -27.40 9.09
N ASP A 243 18.65 -26.86 9.79
CA ASP A 243 18.54 -26.23 11.11
C ASP A 243 18.16 -24.74 10.94
N THR A 244 17.11 -24.50 10.14
CA THR A 244 16.63 -23.14 9.91
C THR A 244 15.54 -22.80 10.92
N ASN A 245 15.62 -21.62 11.51
CA ASN A 245 14.55 -21.07 12.30
C ASN A 245 13.84 -19.93 11.48
N PRO A 246 12.57 -20.06 11.13
CA PRO A 246 11.64 -21.15 11.44
C PRO A 246 11.91 -22.45 10.64
N ALA A 247 11.49 -23.59 11.22
CA ALA A 247 11.71 -24.91 10.62
C ALA A 247 11.04 -25.06 9.25
N ILE A 248 11.69 -25.85 8.36
CA ILE A 248 11.19 -26.14 7.02
C ILE A 248 11.07 -27.67 6.82
N ASP A 249 10.12 -28.12 6.02
CA ASP A 249 10.02 -29.52 5.61
C ASP A 249 11.30 -29.93 4.85
N PRO A 250 11.99 -31.03 5.25
CA PRO A 250 13.28 -31.39 4.64
C PRO A 250 13.19 -31.74 3.15
N LYS A 251 12.08 -32.32 2.69
CA LYS A 251 11.86 -32.64 1.27
C LYS A 251 11.65 -31.37 0.47
N PHE A 252 10.88 -30.45 1.00
CA PHE A 252 10.64 -29.15 0.38
C PHE A 252 11.96 -28.36 0.29
N ALA A 253 12.73 -28.27 1.36
CA ALA A 253 14.04 -27.59 1.37
C ALA A 253 15.03 -28.21 0.36
N THR A 254 15.04 -29.55 0.24
CA THR A 254 15.86 -30.25 -0.76
C THR A 254 15.43 -29.90 -2.19
N GLY A 255 14.12 -29.84 -2.43
CA GLY A 255 13.54 -29.43 -3.72
C GLY A 255 13.95 -28.01 -4.10
N LEU A 256 13.83 -27.05 -3.16
CA LEU A 256 14.24 -25.66 -3.36
C LEU A 256 15.74 -25.55 -3.67
N ARG A 257 16.59 -26.26 -2.89
CA ARG A 257 18.04 -26.28 -3.12
C ARG A 257 18.38 -26.81 -4.51
N ASN A 258 17.81 -27.94 -4.92
CA ASN A 258 18.07 -28.55 -6.22
C ASN A 258 17.59 -27.67 -7.37
N LYS A 259 16.48 -26.95 -7.20
CA LYS A 259 15.96 -25.99 -8.17
C LYS A 259 16.90 -24.79 -8.28
N CYS A 260 17.20 -24.15 -7.17
CA CYS A 260 17.97 -22.91 -7.14
C CYS A 260 19.49 -23.12 -7.41
N ALA A 261 20.00 -24.35 -7.24
CA ALA A 261 21.36 -24.70 -7.67
C ALA A 261 21.57 -24.59 -9.19
N LYS A 262 20.50 -24.55 -9.97
CA LYS A 262 20.51 -24.39 -11.43
C LYS A 262 20.22 -22.94 -11.86
N ASP A 263 20.10 -22.02 -10.90
CA ASP A 263 19.81 -20.62 -11.20
C ASP A 263 21.02 -19.91 -11.78
N THR A 264 20.74 -18.88 -12.55
CA THR A 264 21.77 -17.99 -13.08
C THR A 264 22.21 -16.99 -12.00
N PRO A 265 23.38 -16.33 -12.16
CA PRO A 265 23.80 -15.27 -11.24
C PRO A 265 22.78 -14.16 -11.07
N GLU A 266 21.94 -13.92 -12.06
CA GLU A 266 20.88 -12.90 -12.06
C GLU A 266 19.64 -13.33 -11.25
N GLY A 267 19.56 -14.58 -10.81
CA GLY A 267 18.48 -15.08 -9.99
C GLY A 267 17.13 -15.15 -10.75
N THR A 268 17.11 -15.78 -11.92
CA THR A 268 15.94 -15.80 -12.82
C THR A 268 14.94 -16.91 -12.49
N LEU A 269 15.37 -17.99 -11.82
CA LEU A 269 14.47 -19.08 -11.46
C LEU A 269 13.50 -18.69 -10.36
N LYS A 270 12.27 -19.19 -10.51
CA LYS A 270 11.14 -18.83 -9.65
C LYS A 270 10.54 -20.07 -8.97
N GLN A 271 10.03 -19.87 -7.77
CA GLN A 271 9.24 -20.84 -7.02
C GLN A 271 7.87 -20.24 -6.74
N ASN A 272 6.80 -21.06 -6.85
CA ASN A 272 5.47 -20.68 -6.40
C ASN A 272 5.48 -20.43 -4.89
N LEU A 273 4.78 -19.38 -4.46
CA LEU A 273 4.60 -19.03 -3.04
C LEU A 273 3.74 -20.08 -2.35
N ASP A 274 2.62 -20.46 -2.99
CA ASP A 274 1.77 -21.56 -2.59
C ASP A 274 2.11 -22.79 -3.47
N VAL A 275 2.37 -23.92 -2.82
CA VAL A 275 2.71 -25.18 -3.52
C VAL A 275 1.51 -26.04 -3.85
N ARG A 276 0.31 -25.70 -3.37
CA ARG A 276 -0.93 -26.47 -3.52
C ARG A 276 -1.80 -25.93 -4.65
N THR A 277 -2.09 -24.62 -4.62
CA THR A 277 -3.00 -23.94 -5.55
C THR A 277 -2.36 -22.62 -6.06
N PRO A 278 -1.22 -22.68 -6.77
CA PRO A 278 -0.36 -21.53 -7.03
C PRO A 278 -0.99 -20.40 -7.86
N ASP A 279 -2.11 -20.66 -8.55
CA ASP A 279 -2.81 -19.72 -9.44
C ASP A 279 -4.19 -19.32 -8.90
N VAL A 280 -4.56 -19.76 -7.69
CA VAL A 280 -5.86 -19.50 -7.09
C VAL A 280 -5.69 -18.70 -5.80
N PHE A 281 -6.48 -17.66 -5.63
CA PHE A 281 -6.54 -16.95 -4.36
C PHE A 281 -7.47 -17.70 -3.41
N ASP A 282 -6.90 -18.45 -2.47
CA ASP A 282 -7.62 -19.24 -1.47
C ASP A 282 -6.88 -19.27 -0.12
N ASN A 283 -7.22 -20.18 0.78
CA ASN A 283 -6.58 -20.29 2.08
C ASN A 283 -5.45 -21.34 2.16
N LYS A 284 -4.98 -21.89 1.04
CA LYS A 284 -4.01 -23.00 1.04
C LYS A 284 -2.61 -22.57 1.48
N TYR A 285 -2.27 -21.30 1.34
CA TYR A 285 -1.10 -20.71 1.97
C TYR A 285 -0.96 -21.11 3.46
N TYR A 286 -2.04 -21.03 4.23
CA TYR A 286 -1.99 -21.42 5.65
C TYR A 286 -1.82 -22.93 5.87
N PHE A 287 -2.24 -23.76 4.92
CA PHE A 287 -1.92 -25.20 4.94
C PHE A 287 -0.44 -25.46 4.66
N ASP A 288 0.16 -24.67 3.80
CA ASP A 288 1.61 -24.73 3.54
C ASP A 288 2.40 -24.36 4.79
N LEU A 289 1.98 -23.34 5.55
CA LEU A 289 2.59 -22.98 6.84
C LEU A 289 2.50 -24.15 7.85
N ILE A 290 1.33 -24.82 7.95
CA ILE A 290 1.14 -25.99 8.82
C ILE A 290 2.06 -27.13 8.39
N ALA A 291 2.22 -27.35 7.10
CA ALA A 291 3.08 -28.38 6.52
C ALA A 291 4.58 -28.01 6.54
N ARG A 292 4.94 -26.85 7.09
CA ARG A 292 6.32 -26.31 7.07
C ARG A 292 6.86 -26.08 5.67
N GLN A 293 6.00 -25.72 4.76
CA GLN A 293 6.27 -25.41 3.35
C GLN A 293 6.13 -23.91 3.05
N GLY A 294 6.00 -23.06 4.07
CA GLY A 294 6.08 -21.60 3.90
C GLY A 294 7.39 -21.20 3.24
N LEU A 295 7.29 -20.49 2.10
CA LEU A 295 8.46 -20.24 1.26
C LEU A 295 9.42 -19.25 1.92
N PHE A 296 8.92 -18.14 2.42
CA PHE A 296 9.74 -17.15 3.11
C PHE A 296 9.90 -17.47 4.60
N LYS A 297 10.97 -16.97 5.20
CA LYS A 297 11.13 -16.99 6.65
C LYS A 297 10.01 -16.21 7.34
N SER A 298 9.62 -15.08 6.77
CA SER A 298 8.49 -14.28 7.22
C SER A 298 7.16 -15.04 7.17
N ASP A 299 6.95 -15.91 6.14
CA ASP A 299 5.74 -16.73 6.04
C ASP A 299 5.69 -17.78 7.13
N GLN A 300 6.69 -18.66 7.18
CA GLN A 300 6.70 -19.77 8.13
C GLN A 300 6.68 -19.29 9.56
N GLY A 301 7.33 -18.15 9.83
CA GLY A 301 7.34 -17.52 11.15
C GLY A 301 5.95 -17.23 11.70
N LEU A 302 4.97 -16.91 10.85
CA LEU A 302 3.59 -16.62 11.28
C LEU A 302 2.91 -17.84 11.95
N PHE A 303 3.26 -19.05 11.54
CA PHE A 303 2.73 -20.26 12.16
C PHE A 303 3.53 -20.69 13.40
N ASP A 304 4.81 -20.36 13.45
CA ASP A 304 5.68 -20.75 14.57
C ASP A 304 5.60 -19.75 15.75
N HIS A 305 5.27 -18.48 15.48
CA HIS A 305 5.20 -17.45 16.49
C HIS A 305 3.87 -17.50 17.30
N PRO A 306 3.91 -17.49 18.64
CA PRO A 306 2.72 -17.68 19.48
C PRO A 306 1.61 -16.67 19.24
N THR A 307 1.95 -15.41 18.94
CA THR A 307 0.98 -14.33 18.73
C THR A 307 0.19 -14.49 17.43
N THR A 308 0.83 -14.98 16.35
CA THR A 308 0.24 -15.08 15.01
C THR A 308 -0.34 -16.47 14.70
N LYS A 309 0.20 -17.51 15.31
CA LYS A 309 -0.18 -18.93 15.10
C LYS A 309 -1.69 -19.17 15.15
N ARG A 310 -2.34 -18.62 16.20
CA ARG A 310 -3.80 -18.81 16.38
C ARG A 310 -4.59 -18.30 15.19
N MET A 311 -4.17 -17.17 14.61
CA MET A 311 -4.84 -16.56 13.47
C MET A 311 -4.57 -17.34 12.19
N ALA A 312 -3.32 -17.73 11.94
CA ALA A 312 -2.96 -18.60 10.81
C ALA A 312 -3.73 -19.93 10.83
N THR A 313 -3.86 -20.55 12.01
CA THR A 313 -4.68 -21.76 12.20
C THR A 313 -6.17 -21.48 11.91
N ARG A 314 -6.73 -20.36 12.40
CA ARG A 314 -8.11 -20.00 12.13
C ARG A 314 -8.38 -19.87 10.63
N PHE A 315 -7.50 -19.21 9.91
CA PHE A 315 -7.66 -18.98 8.48
C PHE A 315 -7.46 -20.26 7.66
N SER A 316 -6.63 -21.21 8.11
CA SER A 316 -6.55 -22.52 7.46
C SER A 316 -7.85 -23.31 7.58
N LEU A 317 -8.56 -23.19 8.69
CA LEU A 317 -9.80 -23.93 8.96
C LEU A 317 -11.06 -23.26 8.38
N ASN A 318 -10.99 -21.97 8.05
CA ASN A 318 -12.14 -21.19 7.60
C ASN A 318 -11.73 -20.15 6.56
N GLN A 319 -11.95 -20.47 5.29
CA GLN A 319 -11.64 -19.59 4.17
C GLN A 319 -12.47 -18.32 4.16
N ASP A 320 -13.74 -18.39 4.54
CA ASP A 320 -14.61 -17.21 4.59
C ASP A 320 -14.12 -16.22 5.64
N ALA A 321 -13.67 -16.71 6.80
CA ALA A 321 -13.08 -15.87 7.82
C ALA A 321 -11.75 -15.23 7.36
N PHE A 322 -10.97 -15.93 6.53
CA PHE A 322 -9.78 -15.36 5.88
C PHE A 322 -10.18 -14.29 4.88
N PHE A 323 -11.10 -14.57 3.99
CA PHE A 323 -11.55 -13.64 2.94
C PHE A 323 -12.14 -12.36 3.53
N GLU A 324 -13.01 -12.50 4.53
CA GLU A 324 -13.60 -11.35 5.23
C GLU A 324 -12.53 -10.47 5.89
N GLN A 325 -11.55 -11.07 6.56
CA GLN A 325 -10.46 -10.31 7.18
C GLN A 325 -9.52 -9.72 6.14
N PHE A 326 -9.19 -10.46 5.09
CA PHE A 326 -8.34 -9.96 4.00
C PHE A 326 -8.96 -8.71 3.35
N ALA A 327 -10.25 -8.77 3.01
CA ALA A 327 -10.97 -7.63 2.44
C ALA A 327 -10.93 -6.40 3.36
N ARG A 328 -11.16 -6.58 4.67
CA ARG A 328 -11.05 -5.49 5.66
C ARG A 328 -9.64 -4.94 5.77
N SER A 329 -8.64 -5.83 5.78
CA SER A 329 -7.23 -5.42 5.88
C SER A 329 -6.75 -4.70 4.63
N MET A 330 -7.19 -5.12 3.43
CA MET A 330 -6.96 -4.41 2.18
C MET A 330 -7.60 -3.02 2.20
N ALA A 331 -8.87 -2.91 2.63
CA ALA A 331 -9.55 -1.62 2.76
C ALA A 331 -8.80 -0.67 3.72
N LYS A 332 -8.25 -1.17 4.82
CA LYS A 332 -7.38 -0.36 5.71
C LYS A 332 -6.12 0.09 4.99
N MET A 333 -5.42 -0.84 4.35
CA MET A 333 -4.14 -0.58 3.69
C MET A 333 -4.27 0.48 2.59
N VAL A 334 -5.28 0.38 1.73
CA VAL A 334 -5.47 1.33 0.64
C VAL A 334 -5.95 2.71 1.09
N ASN A 335 -6.26 2.88 2.37
CA ASN A 335 -6.67 4.16 2.95
C ASN A 335 -5.61 4.78 3.88
N MET A 336 -4.38 4.23 3.91
CA MET A 336 -3.29 4.80 4.70
C MET A 336 -2.70 6.05 4.03
N ASP A 337 -2.53 7.12 4.81
CA ASP A 337 -1.76 8.35 4.51
C ASP A 337 -1.87 8.90 3.07
N LEU A 338 -3.07 9.15 2.60
CA LEU A 338 -3.40 9.47 1.22
C LEU A 338 -3.16 10.94 0.83
N LEU A 339 -2.80 11.15 -0.43
CA LEU A 339 -2.94 12.44 -1.10
C LEU A 339 -4.37 12.61 -1.59
N THR A 340 -4.96 13.76 -1.29
CA THR A 340 -6.33 14.12 -1.70
C THR A 340 -6.44 15.63 -1.96
N GLY A 341 -7.52 16.04 -2.65
CA GLY A 341 -7.78 17.44 -2.94
C GLY A 341 -6.72 18.06 -3.86
N ASP A 342 -6.01 19.08 -3.37
CA ASP A 342 -4.94 19.81 -4.06
C ASP A 342 -3.53 19.25 -3.76
N ARG A 343 -3.41 18.29 -2.86
CA ARG A 343 -2.16 17.64 -2.53
C ARG A 343 -1.86 16.54 -3.55
N GLY A 344 -0.89 16.76 -4.41
CA GLY A 344 -0.52 15.86 -5.50
C GLY A 344 -1.16 16.25 -6.83
N GLU A 345 -1.04 15.37 -7.82
CA GLU A 345 -1.50 15.61 -9.18
C GLU A 345 -2.41 14.48 -9.69
N ILE A 346 -2.85 14.59 -10.94
CA ILE A 346 -3.38 13.49 -11.73
C ILE A 346 -2.44 13.35 -12.94
N ARG A 347 -1.59 12.32 -12.96
CA ARG A 347 -0.62 12.15 -14.04
C ARG A 347 -1.28 11.78 -15.36
N ALA A 348 -0.76 12.30 -16.46
CA ALA A 348 -1.22 11.95 -17.80
C ALA A 348 -0.81 10.51 -18.19
N ARG A 349 0.36 10.08 -17.76
CA ARG A 349 0.95 8.75 -17.88
C ARG A 349 1.46 8.33 -16.51
N CYS A 350 1.17 7.11 -16.06
CA CYS A 350 1.55 6.65 -14.73
C CYS A 350 3.07 6.50 -14.59
N ALA A 351 3.73 6.11 -15.67
CA ALA A 351 5.18 5.96 -15.72
C ALA A 351 5.95 7.28 -15.78
N VAL A 352 5.29 8.42 -16.05
CA VAL A 352 5.95 9.69 -16.28
C VAL A 352 5.71 10.65 -15.12
N ARG A 353 6.80 11.12 -14.53
CA ARG A 353 6.78 12.11 -13.46
C ARG A 353 6.15 13.43 -13.93
N GLY A 354 5.26 13.97 -13.13
CA GLY A 354 4.71 15.30 -13.35
C GLY A 354 5.66 16.43 -12.98
N THR A 355 5.26 17.64 -13.29
CA THR A 355 6.02 18.85 -12.91
C THR A 355 5.39 19.42 -11.63
N PRO A 356 6.12 19.45 -10.50
CA PRO A 356 5.59 20.05 -9.29
C PRO A 356 5.30 21.54 -9.51
N PRO A 357 4.27 22.12 -8.85
CA PRO A 357 4.01 23.54 -8.90
C PRO A 357 5.25 24.29 -8.41
N ARG A 358 5.63 25.36 -9.12
CA ARG A 358 6.70 26.25 -8.67
C ARG A 358 6.25 26.88 -7.35
N ILE A 359 7.03 26.70 -6.30
CA ILE A 359 6.88 27.47 -5.07
C ILE A 359 7.26 28.90 -5.48
N GLN A 360 6.27 29.79 -5.60
CA GLN A 360 6.56 31.22 -5.64
C GLN A 360 7.12 31.54 -4.26
N ALA A 361 8.44 31.79 -4.20
CA ALA A 361 9.04 32.42 -3.05
C ALA A 361 8.29 33.77 -2.88
N ALA A 362 7.62 33.93 -1.72
CA ALA A 362 7.06 35.22 -1.36
C ALA A 362 8.21 36.21 -1.47
N ALA A 363 8.09 37.18 -2.39
CA ALA A 363 9.04 38.25 -2.54
C ALA A 363 9.14 38.94 -1.17
N ALA A 364 10.32 38.89 -0.57
CA ALA A 364 10.63 39.71 0.58
C ALA A 364 10.36 41.15 0.13
N GLY A 365 9.46 41.81 0.86
CA GLY A 365 9.07 43.19 0.54
C GLY A 365 10.29 44.10 0.34
N ASP A 366 10.17 44.94 -0.67
CA ASP A 366 11.13 45.99 -0.96
C ASP A 366 11.37 46.81 0.31
N ASP A 367 12.60 46.75 0.79
CA ASP A 367 13.10 47.64 1.84
C ASP A 367 13.26 49.03 1.19
N GLU A 368 12.29 49.92 1.42
CA GLU A 368 12.37 51.30 1.01
C GLU A 368 13.59 51.96 1.69
N GLY A 369 14.60 52.19 0.90
CA GLY A 369 15.82 52.90 1.31
C GLY A 369 15.48 54.28 1.86
N ILE A 370 15.73 54.43 3.15
CA ILE A 370 15.79 55.78 3.79
C ILE A 370 17.05 56.45 3.29
N SER A 371 16.90 57.39 2.39
CA SER A 371 18.00 58.33 2.05
C SER A 371 18.21 59.29 3.23
N ALA A 372 19.38 59.25 3.84
CA ALA A 372 19.83 60.26 4.74
C ALA A 372 20.62 61.27 3.95
N ASP A 373 20.05 62.49 3.72
CA ASP A 373 20.78 63.70 3.36
C ASP A 373 21.60 64.18 4.56
N MET A 374 22.90 64.30 4.40
CA MET A 374 23.79 65.37 4.90
C MET A 374 25.17 65.24 4.25
#